data_0870c6c347b3240b320e42f6ed4359e1
#
_entry.id   0870c6c347b3240b320e42f6ed4359e1
#
_cell.length_a   1.000
_cell.length_b   1.000
_cell.length_c   1.000
_cell.angle_alpha   90.00
_cell.angle_beta   90.00
_cell.angle_gamma   90.00
#
_symmetry.space_group_name_H-M   'P 1'
#
loop_
_entity.id
_entity.type
_entity.pdbx_description
1 polymer ?
#
loop_
_entity_poly.entity_id
_entity_poly.type
_entity_poly.pdbx_seq_one_letter_code
_entity_poly.pdbx_strand_id
1 'polypeptide(L)'
;MELDKLERLRGLLRAYGSCLVAYSGGVDSVFLAVVAREVLGDKSLAAIADTPSLPRRELAEALALAEQFHFPVRVLRTREFDNPAYLANPNNRCYFCKHELFTELAPLAKAEGFAVIAYGENASDTGDYRPGAQAATEFQVRAPLKEAGLTKPEIRWLSTRLGLPTGDKPQMACLSSRIPYGEAVTPEKLRMIEQAENVLRDLGFFDVRVRHHELPMPNFRFPIVDAGGSVSSLPQPPPRMTPQPAPGKAGPRAPALRHLARIEVEPGEMRKFIEDGLLAKVAEALRQIGYTHVTLDLQGYRRGSANETPAGLL
;
A
#
# COMPACT_ATOMS: atom_id res chain seq x y z
N MET A 1 -31.48 11.17 -3.68
CA MET A 1 -30.79 10.60 -2.51
C MET A 1 -29.28 10.89 -2.60
N GLU A 2 -28.59 10.46 -3.66
CA GLU A 2 -27.12 10.69 -3.82
C GLU A 2 -26.80 12.19 -4.00
N LEU A 3 -27.62 12.91 -4.74
CA LEU A 3 -27.48 14.37 -4.94
C LEU A 3 -27.69 15.15 -3.65
N ASP A 4 -28.60 14.73 -2.78
CA ASP A 4 -28.82 15.36 -1.47
C ASP A 4 -27.60 15.19 -0.56
N LYS A 5 -26.96 14.01 -0.62
CA LYS A 5 -25.71 13.76 0.10
C LYS A 5 -24.54 14.58 -0.46
N LEU A 6 -24.50 14.78 -1.79
CA LEU A 6 -23.53 15.68 -2.41
C LEU A 6 -23.73 17.12 -1.93
N GLU A 7 -24.98 17.60 -1.88
CA GLU A 7 -25.26 18.95 -1.33
C GLU A 7 -24.91 19.05 0.15
N ARG A 8 -25.11 17.98 0.92
CA ARG A 8 -24.67 17.93 2.31
C ARG A 8 -23.15 18.02 2.43
N LEU A 9 -22.40 17.31 1.57
CA LEU A 9 -20.94 17.42 1.49
C LEU A 9 -20.53 18.87 1.16
N ARG A 10 -21.15 19.48 0.16
CA ARG A 10 -20.90 20.88 -0.21
C ARG A 10 -21.18 21.84 0.96
N GLY A 11 -22.26 21.57 1.72
CA GLY A 11 -22.60 22.34 2.92
C GLY A 11 -21.53 22.23 4.02
N LEU A 12 -21.03 21.02 4.28
CA LEU A 12 -19.93 20.79 5.22
C LEU A 12 -18.66 21.54 4.81
N LEU A 13 -18.27 21.46 3.53
CA LEU A 13 -17.09 22.14 3.02
C LEU A 13 -17.23 23.67 3.13
N ARG A 14 -18.41 24.25 2.80
CA ARG A 14 -18.66 25.69 3.01
C ARG A 14 -18.50 26.08 4.49
N ALA A 15 -19.00 25.23 5.40
CA ALA A 15 -18.89 25.47 6.85
C ALA A 15 -17.44 25.40 7.36
N TYR A 16 -16.56 24.62 6.70
CA TYR A 16 -15.13 24.59 7.01
C TYR A 16 -14.42 25.91 6.63
N GLY A 17 -14.90 26.61 5.62
CA GLY A 17 -14.32 27.87 5.13
C GLY A 17 -13.01 27.71 4.36
N SER A 18 -12.11 26.80 4.79
CA SER A 18 -10.90 26.41 4.06
C SER A 18 -10.50 24.97 4.42
N CYS A 19 -9.89 24.24 3.47
CA CYS A 19 -9.64 22.82 3.65
C CYS A 19 -8.32 22.35 3.00
N LEU A 20 -7.50 21.65 3.76
CA LEU A 20 -6.36 20.87 3.26
C LEU A 20 -6.79 19.40 3.14
N VAL A 21 -6.83 18.88 1.92
CA VAL A 21 -7.28 17.51 1.64
C VAL A 21 -6.10 16.55 1.61
N ALA A 22 -6.07 15.53 2.49
CA ALA A 22 -5.14 14.42 2.41
C ALA A 22 -5.48 13.56 1.18
N TYR A 23 -4.69 13.73 0.13
CA TYR A 23 -4.92 13.22 -1.21
C TYR A 23 -4.09 11.98 -1.49
N SER A 24 -4.66 10.95 -2.12
CA SER A 24 -3.97 9.70 -2.44
C SER A 24 -4.12 9.25 -3.90
N GLY A 25 -4.85 10.01 -4.74
CA GLY A 25 -5.18 9.60 -6.10
C GLY A 25 -6.23 8.48 -6.21
N GLY A 26 -6.76 7.99 -5.09
CA GLY A 26 -7.87 7.03 -5.06
C GLY A 26 -9.23 7.73 -5.22
N VAL A 27 -10.27 6.98 -5.62
CA VAL A 27 -11.59 7.50 -5.97
C VAL A 27 -12.16 8.48 -4.92
N ASP A 28 -12.07 8.13 -3.64
CA ASP A 28 -12.65 8.97 -2.56
C ASP A 28 -11.91 10.30 -2.41
N SER A 29 -10.57 10.25 -2.42
CA SER A 29 -9.74 11.44 -2.24
C SER A 29 -9.75 12.36 -3.47
N VAL A 30 -9.86 11.81 -4.69
CA VAL A 30 -10.04 12.58 -5.92
C VAL A 30 -11.40 13.27 -5.89
N PHE A 31 -12.47 12.53 -5.61
CA PHE A 31 -13.83 13.09 -5.50
C PHE A 31 -13.88 14.22 -4.46
N LEU A 32 -13.30 14.00 -3.27
CA LEU A 32 -13.24 15.00 -2.22
C LEU A 32 -12.46 16.25 -2.67
N ALA A 33 -11.29 16.08 -3.29
CA ALA A 33 -10.45 17.21 -3.74
C ALA A 33 -11.17 18.06 -4.80
N VAL A 34 -11.84 17.41 -5.77
CA VAL A 34 -12.60 18.11 -6.81
C VAL A 34 -13.78 18.89 -6.22
N VAL A 35 -14.58 18.26 -5.34
CA VAL A 35 -15.72 18.95 -4.71
C VAL A 35 -15.24 20.07 -3.76
N ALA A 36 -14.12 19.86 -3.05
CA ALA A 36 -13.54 20.91 -2.22
C ALA A 36 -13.07 22.09 -3.07
N ARG A 37 -12.44 21.84 -4.22
CA ARG A 37 -12.05 22.91 -5.16
C ARG A 37 -13.26 23.64 -5.74
N GLU A 38 -14.30 22.93 -6.13
CA GLU A 38 -15.56 23.52 -6.61
C GLU A 38 -16.19 24.47 -5.58
N VAL A 39 -16.22 24.07 -4.31
CA VAL A 39 -16.92 24.80 -3.24
C VAL A 39 -16.09 25.95 -2.64
N LEU A 40 -14.79 25.71 -2.44
CA LEU A 40 -13.91 26.59 -1.68
C LEU A 40 -12.96 27.41 -2.56
N GLY A 41 -12.84 27.08 -3.84
CA GLY A 41 -11.92 27.74 -4.74
C GLY A 41 -10.48 27.69 -4.24
N ASP A 42 -9.81 28.83 -4.14
CA ASP A 42 -8.42 28.96 -3.71
C ASP A 42 -8.20 28.66 -2.20
N LYS A 43 -9.29 28.49 -1.45
CA LYS A 43 -9.23 28.07 -0.04
C LYS A 43 -9.21 26.54 0.12
N SER A 44 -8.90 25.81 -0.94
CA SER A 44 -8.68 24.37 -0.91
C SER A 44 -7.33 23.99 -1.51
N LEU A 45 -6.63 23.08 -0.87
CA LEU A 45 -5.36 22.51 -1.32
C LEU A 45 -5.40 21.00 -1.09
N ALA A 46 -5.00 20.21 -2.08
CA ALA A 46 -4.74 18.80 -1.89
C ALA A 46 -3.26 18.57 -1.53
N ALA A 47 -2.96 17.59 -0.69
CA ALA A 47 -1.59 17.23 -0.36
C ALA A 47 -1.41 15.71 -0.46
N ILE A 48 -0.42 15.28 -1.25
CA ILE A 48 -0.09 13.88 -1.49
C ILE A 48 1.30 13.55 -0.94
N ALA A 49 1.41 12.44 -0.22
CA ALA A 49 2.70 11.95 0.27
C ALA A 49 3.46 11.22 -0.85
N ASP A 50 4.68 11.67 -1.15
CA ASP A 50 5.64 10.95 -1.98
C ASP A 50 6.49 10.04 -1.09
N THR A 51 6.18 8.76 -1.12
CA THR A 51 6.78 7.73 -0.27
C THR A 51 7.13 6.49 -1.10
N PRO A 52 8.12 5.67 -0.70
CA PRO A 52 8.42 4.41 -1.36
C PRO A 52 7.23 3.43 -1.41
N SER A 53 6.23 3.62 -0.53
CA SER A 53 5.01 2.79 -0.50
C SER A 53 3.98 3.17 -1.57
N LEU A 54 4.08 4.37 -2.14
CA LEU A 54 3.19 4.82 -3.22
C LEU A 54 3.82 4.47 -4.58
N PRO A 55 3.18 3.65 -5.42
CA PRO A 55 3.67 3.37 -6.77
C PRO A 55 3.90 4.66 -7.56
N ARG A 56 5.04 4.74 -8.27
CA ARG A 56 5.38 5.94 -9.07
C ARG A 56 4.34 6.24 -10.15
N ARG A 57 3.79 5.21 -10.77
CA ARG A 57 2.70 5.34 -11.74
C ARG A 57 1.45 5.97 -11.12
N GLU A 58 1.10 5.56 -9.91
CA GLU A 58 -0.05 6.11 -9.19
C GLU A 58 0.16 7.56 -8.75
N LEU A 59 1.39 7.93 -8.37
CA LEU A 59 1.73 9.34 -8.09
C LEU A 59 1.59 10.17 -9.37
N ALA A 60 2.13 9.70 -10.49
CA ALA A 60 2.04 10.41 -11.77
C ALA A 60 0.58 10.58 -12.23
N GLU A 61 -0.24 9.54 -12.13
CA GLU A 61 -1.68 9.61 -12.43
C GLU A 61 -2.41 10.58 -11.50
N ALA A 62 -2.09 10.57 -10.21
CA ALA A 62 -2.71 11.48 -9.24
C ALA A 62 -2.39 12.95 -9.55
N LEU A 63 -1.17 13.27 -9.96
CA LEU A 63 -0.77 14.62 -10.35
C LEU A 63 -1.43 15.03 -11.68
N ALA A 64 -1.51 14.14 -12.66
CA ALA A 64 -2.20 14.37 -13.93
C ALA A 64 -3.70 14.64 -13.74
N LEU A 65 -4.35 13.91 -12.83
CA LEU A 65 -5.74 14.16 -12.46
C LEU A 65 -5.93 15.57 -11.82
N ALA A 66 -5.00 15.97 -10.98
CA ALA A 66 -5.06 17.29 -10.36
C ALA A 66 -4.96 18.41 -11.39
N GLU A 67 -4.10 18.26 -12.38
CA GLU A 67 -3.97 19.19 -13.51
C GLU A 67 -5.24 19.19 -14.35
N GLN A 68 -5.75 18.02 -14.74
CA GLN A 68 -6.95 17.86 -15.55
C GLN A 68 -8.21 18.48 -14.90
N PHE A 69 -8.35 18.35 -13.59
CA PHE A 69 -9.51 18.86 -12.83
C PHE A 69 -9.22 20.17 -12.08
N HIS A 70 -8.11 20.82 -12.38
CA HIS A 70 -7.74 22.16 -11.93
C HIS A 70 -7.79 22.37 -10.40
N PHE A 71 -7.37 21.40 -9.61
CA PHE A 71 -7.18 21.57 -8.18
C PHE A 71 -5.68 21.55 -7.80
N PRO A 72 -5.23 22.47 -6.93
CA PRO A 72 -3.82 22.56 -6.55
C PRO A 72 -3.40 21.36 -5.70
N VAL A 73 -2.20 20.82 -5.97
CA VAL A 73 -1.62 19.73 -5.19
C VAL A 73 -0.24 20.09 -4.69
N ARG A 74 0.00 19.83 -3.41
CA ARG A 74 1.32 19.85 -2.77
C ARG A 74 1.84 18.43 -2.62
N VAL A 75 3.04 18.15 -3.14
CA VAL A 75 3.74 16.90 -2.88
C VAL A 75 4.56 17.03 -1.60
N LEU A 76 4.36 16.13 -0.64
CA LEU A 76 5.05 16.10 0.65
C LEU A 76 5.94 14.87 0.73
N ARG A 77 7.10 15.01 1.38
CA ARG A 77 7.93 13.87 1.76
C ARG A 77 7.65 13.51 3.21
N THR A 78 7.27 12.28 3.44
CA THR A 78 7.00 11.72 4.77
C THR A 78 8.14 10.82 5.21
N ARG A 79 8.29 10.62 6.52
CA ARG A 79 9.42 9.91 7.14
C ARG A 79 9.02 8.58 7.80
N GLU A 80 7.94 7.96 7.35
CA GLU A 80 7.50 6.68 7.92
C GLU A 80 8.58 5.58 7.79
N PHE A 81 9.50 5.70 6.83
CA PHE A 81 10.64 4.78 6.66
C PHE A 81 11.77 4.99 7.69
N ASP A 82 11.75 6.10 8.43
CA ASP A 82 12.64 6.32 9.57
C ASP A 82 12.05 5.73 10.87
N ASN A 83 10.78 5.26 10.84
CA ASN A 83 10.08 4.72 11.99
C ASN A 83 10.21 3.19 12.07
N PRO A 84 10.95 2.64 13.07
CA PRO A 84 11.12 1.19 13.23
C PRO A 84 9.79 0.44 13.41
N ALA A 85 8.78 1.08 14.03
CA ALA A 85 7.47 0.47 14.23
C ALA A 85 6.71 0.31 12.89
N TYR A 86 6.87 1.24 11.96
CA TYR A 86 6.35 1.09 10.60
C TYR A 86 7.09 -0.02 9.84
N LEU A 87 8.44 -0.03 9.90
CA LEU A 87 9.28 -1.00 9.18
C LEU A 87 9.07 -2.44 9.65
N ALA A 88 8.73 -2.64 10.93
CA ALA A 88 8.40 -3.96 11.49
C ALA A 88 7.11 -4.55 10.91
N ASN A 89 6.33 -3.78 10.13
CA ASN A 89 5.12 -4.23 9.44
C ASN A 89 4.08 -4.90 10.33
N PRO A 90 3.67 -4.28 11.45
CA PRO A 90 2.62 -4.85 12.29
C PRO A 90 1.25 -4.75 11.59
N ASN A 91 0.25 -5.45 12.11
CA ASN A 91 -1.11 -5.41 11.59
C ASN A 91 -1.75 -4.00 11.63
N ASN A 92 -1.29 -3.13 12.52
CA ASN A 92 -1.68 -1.72 12.61
C ASN A 92 -0.73 -0.77 11.88
N ARG A 93 0.12 -1.23 10.94
CA ARG A 93 1.06 -0.40 10.18
C ARG A 93 0.42 0.86 9.60
N CYS A 94 -0.84 0.77 9.15
CA CYS A 94 -1.58 1.91 8.59
C CYS A 94 -1.75 3.07 9.58
N TYR A 95 -1.74 2.80 10.88
CA TYR A 95 -1.71 3.85 11.92
C TYR A 95 -0.43 4.68 11.81
N PHE A 96 0.73 4.04 11.79
CA PHE A 96 2.02 4.74 11.72
C PHE A 96 2.17 5.56 10.43
N CYS A 97 1.75 5.02 9.29
CA CYS A 97 1.75 5.72 8.02
C CYS A 97 0.84 6.97 8.04
N LYS A 98 -0.38 6.84 8.57
CA LYS A 98 -1.33 7.95 8.68
C LYS A 98 -0.90 8.98 9.70
N HIS A 99 -0.37 8.53 10.84
CA HIS A 99 0.15 9.41 11.88
C HIS A 99 1.27 10.28 11.32
N GLU A 100 2.23 9.70 10.59
CA GLU A 100 3.31 10.44 9.94
C GLU A 100 2.76 11.47 8.93
N LEU A 101 1.83 11.06 8.06
CA LEU A 101 1.19 11.96 7.10
C LEU A 101 0.56 13.17 7.82
N PHE A 102 -0.20 12.93 8.89
CA PHE A 102 -0.87 14.03 9.61
C PHE A 102 0.12 14.89 10.41
N THR A 103 1.25 14.32 10.86
CA THR A 103 2.35 15.08 11.46
C THR A 103 2.93 16.11 10.48
N GLU A 104 3.02 15.77 9.19
CA GLU A 104 3.47 16.70 8.15
C GLU A 104 2.37 17.67 7.69
N LEU A 105 1.10 17.22 7.67
CA LEU A 105 -0.02 18.06 7.25
C LEU A 105 -0.41 19.13 8.28
N ALA A 106 -0.30 18.86 9.57
CA ALA A 106 -0.74 19.81 10.61
C ALA A 106 0.04 21.13 10.59
N PRO A 107 1.40 21.15 10.54
CA PRO A 107 2.15 22.39 10.41
C PRO A 107 1.89 23.11 9.09
N LEU A 108 1.72 22.35 7.98
CA LEU A 108 1.36 22.93 6.69
C LEU A 108 0.01 23.66 6.75
N ALA A 109 -1.02 22.99 7.30
CA ALA A 109 -2.34 23.59 7.45
C ALA A 109 -2.29 24.89 8.29
N LYS A 110 -1.53 24.87 9.39
CA LYS A 110 -1.34 26.03 10.25
C LYS A 110 -0.61 27.17 9.55
N ALA A 111 0.46 26.86 8.81
CA ALA A 111 1.27 27.87 8.12
C ALA A 111 0.52 28.56 6.98
N GLU A 112 -0.32 27.83 6.27
CA GLU A 112 -1.10 28.34 5.12
C GLU A 112 -2.53 28.77 5.52
N GLY A 113 -2.90 28.66 6.79
CA GLY A 113 -4.18 29.18 7.31
C GLY A 113 -5.38 28.31 6.95
N PHE A 114 -5.20 27.01 6.70
CA PHE A 114 -6.32 26.10 6.49
C PHE A 114 -6.99 25.76 7.83
N ALA A 115 -8.31 25.97 7.88
CA ALA A 115 -9.09 25.73 9.08
C ALA A 115 -9.27 24.24 9.39
N VAL A 116 -9.29 23.37 8.36
CA VAL A 116 -9.59 21.94 8.49
C VAL A 116 -8.64 21.13 7.61
N ILE A 117 -8.16 19.99 8.17
CA ILE A 117 -7.58 18.90 7.40
C ILE A 117 -8.68 17.86 7.19
N ALA A 118 -8.87 17.41 5.95
CA ALA A 118 -9.88 16.40 5.61
C ALA A 118 -9.26 15.21 4.86
N TYR A 119 -9.87 14.03 4.97
CA TYR A 119 -9.45 12.84 4.24
C TYR A 119 -10.63 12.05 3.69
N GLY A 120 -10.36 11.12 2.76
CA GLY A 120 -11.37 10.42 1.96
C GLY A 120 -11.95 9.18 2.64
N GLU A 121 -12.23 9.17 3.96
CA GLU A 121 -13.01 8.11 4.58
C GLU A 121 -14.48 8.27 4.24
N ASN A 122 -15.16 7.19 3.88
CA ASN A 122 -16.55 7.18 3.47
C ASN A 122 -17.44 6.31 4.39
N ALA A 123 -18.76 6.36 4.21
CA ALA A 123 -19.71 5.66 5.08
C ALA A 123 -19.64 4.12 5.00
N SER A 124 -19.13 3.55 3.88
CA SER A 124 -18.92 2.10 3.77
C SER A 124 -17.73 1.59 4.60
N ASP A 125 -16.89 2.49 5.09
CA ASP A 125 -15.72 2.15 5.87
C ASP A 125 -16.03 1.92 7.36
N THR A 126 -17.29 2.11 7.74
CA THR A 126 -17.78 1.92 9.10
C THR A 126 -17.85 0.41 9.43
N GLY A 127 -17.20 0.01 10.53
CA GLY A 127 -17.15 -1.40 10.97
C GLY A 127 -15.91 -2.18 10.54
N ASP A 128 -15.12 -1.68 9.60
CA ASP A 128 -13.82 -2.25 9.25
C ASP A 128 -12.75 -1.91 10.30
N TYR A 129 -11.83 -2.85 10.55
CA TYR A 129 -10.62 -2.57 11.33
C TYR A 129 -9.71 -1.62 10.54
N ARG A 130 -9.70 -0.35 10.91
CA ARG A 130 -8.95 0.72 10.25
C ARG A 130 -8.03 1.47 11.22
N PRO A 131 -6.84 0.94 11.49
CA PRO A 131 -5.89 1.59 12.40
C PRO A 131 -5.56 3.04 12.02
N GLY A 132 -5.62 3.37 10.72
CA GLY A 132 -5.43 4.74 10.24
C GLY A 132 -6.52 5.74 10.69
N ALA A 133 -7.72 5.30 11.04
CA ALA A 133 -8.78 6.16 11.54
C ALA A 133 -8.47 6.68 12.96
N GLN A 134 -7.74 5.90 13.77
CA GLN A 134 -7.25 6.33 15.06
C GLN A 134 -6.33 7.55 14.93
N ALA A 135 -5.36 7.51 14.01
CA ALA A 135 -4.49 8.65 13.76
C ALA A 135 -5.29 9.89 13.30
N ALA A 136 -6.31 9.72 12.45
CA ALA A 136 -7.17 10.83 12.03
C ALA A 136 -7.89 11.48 13.22
N THR A 137 -8.35 10.69 14.18
CA THR A 137 -8.98 11.18 15.42
C THR A 137 -8.00 11.98 16.27
N GLU A 138 -6.78 11.48 16.48
CA GLU A 138 -5.72 12.14 17.28
C GLU A 138 -5.35 13.51 16.72
N PHE A 139 -5.31 13.66 15.39
CA PHE A 139 -5.03 14.92 14.70
C PHE A 139 -6.30 15.75 14.38
N GLN A 140 -7.47 15.34 14.85
CA GLN A 140 -8.77 16.02 14.58
C GLN A 140 -9.07 16.19 13.08
N VAL A 141 -8.58 15.25 12.25
CA VAL A 141 -8.82 15.26 10.80
C VAL A 141 -10.26 14.87 10.50
N ARG A 142 -10.93 15.63 9.65
CA ARG A 142 -12.35 15.44 9.33
C ARG A 142 -12.55 14.44 8.19
N ALA A 143 -13.67 13.73 8.21
CA ALA A 143 -14.09 12.77 7.19
C ALA A 143 -15.39 13.20 6.52
N PRO A 144 -15.40 14.29 5.71
CA PRO A 144 -16.64 14.90 5.24
C PRO A 144 -17.47 13.99 4.33
N LEU A 145 -16.87 13.03 3.63
CA LEU A 145 -17.62 12.02 2.87
C LEU A 145 -18.46 11.12 3.80
N LYS A 146 -17.86 10.66 4.90
CA LYS A 146 -18.53 9.87 5.93
C LYS A 146 -19.59 10.70 6.66
N GLU A 147 -19.26 11.95 7.02
CA GLU A 147 -20.18 12.88 7.67
C GLU A 147 -21.41 13.21 6.80
N ALA A 148 -21.22 13.27 5.48
CA ALA A 148 -22.32 13.43 4.51
C ALA A 148 -23.11 12.12 4.30
N GLY A 149 -22.64 10.98 4.82
CA GLY A 149 -23.27 9.67 4.65
C GLY A 149 -23.05 9.07 3.26
N LEU A 150 -21.99 9.50 2.54
CA LEU A 150 -21.66 8.96 1.22
C LEU A 150 -20.98 7.61 1.34
N THR A 151 -21.59 6.62 0.69
CA THR A 151 -21.04 5.26 0.56
C THR A 151 -20.13 5.13 -0.66
N LYS A 152 -19.29 4.08 -0.69
CA LYS A 152 -18.37 3.82 -1.82
C LYS A 152 -19.07 3.71 -3.18
N PRO A 153 -20.20 2.98 -3.32
CA PRO A 153 -20.94 2.94 -4.58
C PRO A 153 -21.46 4.32 -5.00
N GLU A 154 -21.98 5.12 -4.06
CA GLU A 154 -22.49 6.46 -4.35
C GLU A 154 -21.37 7.41 -4.79
N ILE A 155 -20.19 7.34 -4.16
CA ILE A 155 -19.03 8.12 -4.56
C ILE A 155 -18.58 7.74 -5.99
N ARG A 156 -18.55 6.46 -6.34
CA ARG A 156 -18.24 5.99 -7.69
C ARG A 156 -19.24 6.52 -8.73
N TRP A 157 -20.53 6.40 -8.43
CA TRP A 157 -21.57 6.92 -9.29
C TRP A 157 -21.47 8.45 -9.48
N LEU A 158 -21.28 9.21 -8.40
CA LEU A 158 -21.07 10.65 -8.45
C LEU A 158 -19.78 11.02 -9.21
N SER A 159 -18.69 10.27 -9.02
CA SER A 159 -17.43 10.46 -9.75
C SER A 159 -17.64 10.31 -11.26
N THR A 160 -18.32 9.25 -11.70
CA THR A 160 -18.66 9.06 -13.12
C THR A 160 -19.53 10.22 -13.65
N ARG A 161 -20.50 10.68 -12.87
CA ARG A 161 -21.38 11.79 -13.24
C ARG A 161 -20.64 13.14 -13.35
N LEU A 162 -19.58 13.33 -12.57
CA LEU A 162 -18.68 14.49 -12.65
C LEU A 162 -17.58 14.31 -13.71
N GLY A 163 -17.59 13.23 -14.48
CA GLY A 163 -16.59 12.96 -15.50
C GLY A 163 -15.21 12.55 -14.95
N LEU A 164 -15.15 12.13 -13.66
CA LEU A 164 -13.91 11.69 -13.05
C LEU A 164 -13.57 10.26 -13.53
N PRO A 165 -12.38 10.01 -14.10
CA PRO A 165 -12.00 8.69 -14.60
C PRO A 165 -11.73 7.67 -13.48
N THR A 166 -11.76 8.12 -12.22
CA THR A 166 -11.56 7.25 -11.05
C THR A 166 -12.81 6.48 -10.63
N GLY A 167 -13.99 6.74 -11.25
CA GLY A 167 -15.23 6.03 -10.94
C GLY A 167 -15.09 4.51 -10.99
N ASP A 168 -14.41 4.00 -12.01
CA ASP A 168 -14.18 2.55 -12.22
C ASP A 168 -12.79 2.08 -11.75
N LYS A 169 -11.97 2.99 -11.19
CA LYS A 169 -10.61 2.64 -10.75
C LYS A 169 -10.67 1.56 -9.65
N PRO A 170 -9.85 0.47 -9.75
CA PRO A 170 -9.73 -0.53 -8.71
C PRO A 170 -9.32 0.10 -7.36
N GLN A 171 -9.61 -0.61 -6.27
CA GLN A 171 -9.18 -0.14 -4.96
C GLN A 171 -7.65 -0.19 -4.87
N MET A 172 -7.05 0.98 -4.67
CA MET A 172 -5.61 1.09 -4.48
C MET A 172 -5.24 0.81 -3.03
N ALA A 173 -4.24 -0.06 -2.87
CA ALA A 173 -3.55 -0.24 -1.60
C ALA A 173 -2.07 0.04 -1.82
N CYS A 174 -1.37 0.55 -0.78
CA CYS A 174 0.06 0.85 -0.86
C CYS A 174 0.89 -0.42 -1.11
N LEU A 175 2.08 -0.30 -1.70
CA LEU A 175 2.97 -1.43 -1.99
C LEU A 175 3.32 -2.24 -0.73
N SER A 176 3.42 -1.60 0.42
CA SER A 176 3.68 -2.28 1.70
C SER A 176 2.63 -3.34 2.05
N SER A 177 1.40 -3.24 1.52
CA SER A 177 0.36 -4.25 1.72
C SER A 177 0.63 -5.58 1.01
N ARG A 178 1.66 -5.64 0.14
CA ARG A 178 2.09 -6.86 -0.56
C ARG A 178 3.08 -7.68 0.25
N ILE A 179 3.57 -7.14 1.36
CA ILE A 179 4.49 -7.81 2.28
C ILE A 179 3.67 -8.38 3.43
N PRO A 180 3.83 -9.67 3.79
CA PRO A 180 3.13 -10.27 4.92
C PRO A 180 3.41 -9.53 6.23
N TYR A 181 2.42 -9.46 7.11
CA TYR A 181 2.62 -8.86 8.43
C TYR A 181 3.74 -9.56 9.20
N GLY A 182 4.57 -8.76 9.87
CA GLY A 182 5.75 -9.24 10.60
C GLY A 182 7.01 -9.40 9.74
N GLU A 183 6.91 -9.40 8.42
CA GLU A 183 8.07 -9.27 7.54
C GLU A 183 8.42 -7.79 7.35
N ALA A 184 9.70 -7.43 7.52
CA ALA A 184 10.14 -6.03 7.43
C ALA A 184 9.84 -5.40 6.07
N VAL A 185 9.31 -4.17 6.09
CA VAL A 185 9.15 -3.34 4.89
C VAL A 185 10.47 -2.67 4.58
N THR A 186 11.00 -2.87 3.38
CA THR A 186 12.21 -2.19 2.92
C THR A 186 12.00 -1.56 1.53
N PRO A 187 12.73 -0.48 1.20
CA PRO A 187 12.65 0.14 -0.11
C PRO A 187 12.97 -0.81 -1.26
N GLU A 188 13.88 -1.79 -1.03
CA GLU A 188 14.24 -2.81 -2.01
C GLU A 188 13.05 -3.70 -2.35
N LYS A 189 12.37 -4.24 -1.33
CA LYS A 189 11.18 -5.08 -1.51
C LYS A 189 10.09 -4.32 -2.25
N LEU A 190 9.83 -3.07 -1.86
CA LEU A 190 8.81 -2.25 -2.51
C LEU A 190 9.14 -1.99 -3.98
N ARG A 191 10.41 -1.73 -4.30
CA ARG A 191 10.88 -1.56 -5.68
C ARG A 191 10.68 -2.83 -6.51
N MET A 192 11.03 -3.99 -5.95
CA MET A 192 10.80 -5.29 -6.61
C MET A 192 9.31 -5.52 -6.88
N ILE A 193 8.44 -5.23 -5.91
CA ILE A 193 6.99 -5.37 -6.03
C ILE A 193 6.46 -4.43 -7.14
N GLU A 194 6.85 -3.16 -7.09
CA GLU A 194 6.42 -2.17 -8.08
C GLU A 194 6.83 -2.55 -9.50
N GLN A 195 8.08 -2.96 -9.70
CA GLN A 195 8.57 -3.41 -11.00
C GLN A 195 7.79 -4.64 -11.50
N ALA A 196 7.51 -5.61 -10.62
CA ALA A 196 6.76 -6.80 -10.97
C ALA A 196 5.30 -6.48 -11.33
N GLU A 197 4.62 -5.60 -10.57
CA GLU A 197 3.27 -5.15 -10.90
C GLU A 197 3.24 -4.35 -12.20
N ASN A 198 4.27 -3.54 -12.48
CA ASN A 198 4.38 -2.80 -13.73
C ASN A 198 4.56 -3.73 -14.95
N VAL A 199 5.38 -4.78 -14.85
CA VAL A 199 5.49 -5.80 -15.91
C VAL A 199 4.13 -6.39 -16.27
N LEU A 200 3.33 -6.74 -15.27
CA LEU A 200 2.00 -7.30 -15.50
C LEU A 200 1.02 -6.27 -16.10
N ARG A 201 1.04 -5.03 -15.62
CA ARG A 201 0.21 -3.96 -16.18
C ARG A 201 0.57 -3.63 -17.61
N ASP A 202 1.86 -3.61 -17.96
CA ASP A 202 2.34 -3.38 -19.33
C ASP A 202 1.98 -4.54 -20.28
N LEU A 203 1.71 -5.73 -19.73
CA LEU A 203 1.15 -6.88 -20.45
C LEU A 203 -0.39 -6.87 -20.52
N GLY A 204 -1.06 -5.80 -20.04
CA GLY A 204 -2.50 -5.62 -20.15
C GLY A 204 -3.33 -6.23 -19.02
N PHE A 205 -2.72 -6.60 -17.89
CA PHE A 205 -3.47 -6.97 -16.69
C PHE A 205 -3.94 -5.72 -15.95
N PHE A 206 -5.18 -5.71 -15.50
CA PHE A 206 -5.81 -4.52 -14.92
C PHE A 206 -5.69 -4.44 -13.40
N ASP A 207 -6.19 -5.43 -12.66
CA ASP A 207 -6.12 -5.45 -11.18
C ASP A 207 -5.12 -6.49 -10.70
N VAL A 208 -3.92 -6.03 -10.44
CA VAL A 208 -2.75 -6.87 -10.17
C VAL A 208 -2.22 -6.64 -8.77
N ARG A 209 -1.84 -7.71 -8.09
CA ARG A 209 -1.07 -7.68 -6.85
C ARG A 209 0.05 -8.70 -6.93
N VAL A 210 1.28 -8.28 -6.63
CA VAL A 210 2.41 -9.19 -6.49
C VAL A 210 2.81 -9.25 -5.02
N ARG A 211 2.40 -10.31 -4.33
CA ARG A 211 2.77 -10.54 -2.92
C ARG A 211 4.22 -10.99 -2.87
N HIS A 212 4.98 -10.35 -2.00
CA HIS A 212 6.40 -10.62 -1.81
C HIS A 212 6.58 -11.46 -0.55
N HIS A 213 7.21 -12.61 -0.70
CA HIS A 213 7.53 -13.50 0.41
C HIS A 213 9.03 -13.77 0.46
N GLU A 214 9.59 -13.78 1.67
CA GLU A 214 10.95 -14.22 1.92
C GLU A 214 10.95 -15.71 2.29
N LEU A 215 11.71 -16.50 1.53
CA LEU A 215 11.90 -17.90 1.83
C LEU A 215 13.24 -18.09 2.53
N PRO A 216 13.26 -18.60 3.77
CA PRO A 216 14.51 -18.93 4.43
C PRO A 216 15.20 -20.03 3.64
N MET A 217 16.51 -19.89 3.40
CA MET A 217 17.31 -20.99 2.86
C MET A 217 17.39 -22.08 3.92
N PRO A 218 16.91 -23.29 3.64
CA PRO A 218 17.17 -24.39 4.55
C PRO A 218 18.69 -24.58 4.64
N ASN A 219 19.24 -24.51 5.83
CA ASN A 219 20.61 -24.87 6.11
C ASN A 219 20.74 -26.41 6.00
N PHE A 220 20.65 -26.94 4.79
CA PHE A 220 21.01 -28.32 4.53
C PHE A 220 22.54 -28.45 4.63
N ARG A 221 23.02 -28.73 5.84
CA ARG A 221 24.31 -29.41 6.01
C ARG A 221 24.05 -30.87 5.75
N PHE A 222 24.34 -31.32 4.55
CA PHE A 222 24.42 -32.75 4.33
C PHE A 222 25.47 -33.35 5.30
N PRO A 223 25.18 -34.37 6.08
CA PRO A 223 26.23 -35.05 6.84
C PRO A 223 27.31 -35.50 5.85
N ILE A 224 28.54 -35.06 6.09
CA ILE A 224 29.68 -35.58 5.32
C ILE A 224 29.80 -37.05 5.76
N VAL A 225 29.47 -37.98 4.88
CA VAL A 225 29.69 -39.38 5.09
C VAL A 225 31.12 -39.66 4.65
N ASP A 226 31.98 -39.95 5.59
CA ASP A 226 33.35 -40.36 5.28
C ASP A 226 33.34 -41.66 4.47
N ALA A 227 34.37 -41.88 3.65
CA ALA A 227 34.47 -43.04 2.76
C ALA A 227 34.39 -44.40 3.49
N GLY A 228 34.27 -44.41 4.82
CA GLY A 228 34.08 -45.57 5.67
C GLY A 228 32.68 -45.80 6.22
N GLY A 229 31.66 -45.04 5.83
CA GLY A 229 30.25 -45.27 6.16
C GLY A 229 29.81 -44.98 7.60
N SER A 230 30.64 -44.34 8.44
CA SER A 230 30.23 -43.93 9.79
C SER A 230 29.66 -42.53 9.81
N VAL A 231 28.44 -42.40 10.34
CA VAL A 231 27.78 -41.11 10.61
C VAL A 231 28.40 -40.56 11.88
N SER A 232 29.24 -39.52 11.77
CA SER A 232 29.70 -38.79 12.95
C SER A 232 28.50 -38.06 13.59
N SER A 233 28.26 -38.32 14.86
CA SER A 233 27.23 -37.66 15.66
C SER A 233 27.41 -36.13 15.56
N LEU A 234 26.34 -35.43 15.21
CA LEU A 234 26.28 -33.95 15.20
C LEU A 234 26.78 -33.41 16.55
N PRO A 235 27.70 -32.44 16.55
CA PRO A 235 28.03 -31.73 17.79
C PRO A 235 26.80 -31.00 18.28
N GLN A 236 26.47 -31.18 19.56
CA GLN A 236 25.41 -30.41 20.22
C GLN A 236 25.71 -28.90 20.11
N PRO A 237 24.72 -28.06 19.92
CA PRO A 237 24.93 -26.61 19.87
C PRO A 237 25.51 -26.14 21.24
N PRO A 238 26.54 -25.30 21.24
CA PRO A 238 27.08 -24.76 22.50
C PRO A 238 26.02 -23.90 23.19
N PRO A 239 26.06 -23.81 24.54
CA PRO A 239 25.17 -22.94 25.30
C PRO A 239 25.30 -21.50 24.81
N ARG A 240 24.17 -20.79 24.74
CA ARG A 240 24.10 -19.38 24.30
C ARG A 240 25.01 -18.51 25.15
N MET A 241 26.18 -18.20 24.65
CA MET A 241 27.00 -17.11 25.13
C MET A 241 26.71 -15.87 24.28
N THR A 242 26.38 -14.77 24.92
CA THR A 242 26.27 -13.45 24.26
C THR A 242 27.61 -13.06 23.67
N PRO A 243 27.73 -12.77 22.35
CA PRO A 243 29.02 -12.39 21.77
C PRO A 243 29.36 -10.96 22.08
N GLN A 244 30.57 -10.73 22.66
CA GLN A 244 31.25 -9.45 22.52
C GLN A 244 31.84 -9.33 21.10
N PRO A 245 31.74 -8.17 20.43
CA PRO A 245 32.29 -8.02 19.09
C PRO A 245 33.82 -7.88 19.14
N ALA A 246 34.54 -8.83 18.55
CA ALA A 246 35.96 -8.69 18.24
C ALA A 246 36.16 -8.01 16.88
N PRO A 247 37.18 -7.12 16.74
CA PRO A 247 37.40 -6.42 15.48
C PRO A 247 38.07 -7.33 14.45
N GLY A 248 37.51 -7.37 13.23
CA GLY A 248 38.28 -7.71 12.02
C GLY A 248 38.10 -9.07 11.36
N LYS A 249 36.98 -9.79 11.54
CA LYS A 249 36.62 -10.88 10.62
C LYS A 249 35.18 -10.68 10.14
N ALA A 250 34.98 -10.69 8.82
CA ALA A 250 33.67 -10.68 8.22
C ALA A 250 32.84 -11.79 8.88
N GLY A 251 31.81 -11.40 9.64
CA GLY A 251 30.88 -12.33 10.27
C GLY A 251 30.20 -13.22 9.21
N PRO A 252 29.59 -14.34 9.60
CA PRO A 252 28.89 -15.20 8.66
C PRO A 252 27.89 -14.33 7.88
N ARG A 253 28.04 -14.30 6.55
CA ARG A 253 27.08 -13.67 5.65
C ARG A 253 25.68 -14.16 6.06
N ALA A 254 24.77 -13.23 6.36
CA ALA A 254 23.37 -13.58 6.55
C ALA A 254 22.94 -14.52 5.42
N PRO A 255 22.19 -15.59 5.71
CA PRO A 255 21.78 -16.52 4.65
C PRO A 255 21.09 -15.72 3.55
N ALA A 256 21.49 -15.98 2.29
CA ALA A 256 20.89 -15.32 1.15
C ALA A 256 19.38 -15.64 1.15
N LEU A 257 18.55 -14.64 1.37
CA LEU A 257 17.10 -14.80 1.30
C LEU A 257 16.70 -15.03 -0.16
N ARG A 258 15.79 -15.96 -0.38
CA ARG A 258 15.15 -16.15 -1.68
C ARG A 258 13.82 -15.43 -1.68
N HIS A 259 13.53 -14.72 -2.75
CA HIS A 259 12.28 -13.99 -2.89
C HIS A 259 11.30 -14.78 -3.77
N LEU A 260 10.07 -14.92 -3.29
CA LEU A 260 8.97 -15.51 -4.03
C LEU A 260 7.96 -14.42 -4.38
N ALA A 261 7.60 -14.34 -5.66
CA ALA A 261 6.46 -13.57 -6.13
C ALA A 261 5.22 -14.45 -6.20
N ARG A 262 4.16 -14.11 -5.47
CA ARG A 262 2.83 -14.68 -5.61
C ARG A 262 1.94 -13.68 -6.31
N ILE A 263 1.63 -13.96 -7.57
CA ILE A 263 0.82 -13.09 -8.43
C ILE A 263 -0.65 -13.34 -8.15
N GLU A 264 -1.39 -12.29 -7.87
CA GLU A 264 -2.84 -12.26 -7.77
C GLU A 264 -3.39 -11.34 -8.85
N VAL A 265 -4.24 -11.83 -9.74
CA VAL A 265 -4.97 -11.07 -10.75
C VAL A 265 -6.46 -11.34 -10.63
N GLU A 266 -7.28 -10.53 -11.27
CA GLU A 266 -8.71 -10.83 -11.35
C GLU A 266 -8.94 -12.23 -11.97
N PRO A 267 -9.86 -13.06 -11.41
CA PRO A 267 -10.08 -14.43 -11.91
C PRO A 267 -10.34 -14.52 -13.42
N GLY A 268 -11.03 -13.54 -14.01
CA GLY A 268 -11.28 -13.46 -15.44
C GLY A 268 -10.01 -13.24 -16.29
N GLU A 269 -8.95 -12.68 -15.69
CA GLU A 269 -7.68 -12.40 -16.37
C GLU A 269 -6.68 -13.56 -16.33
N MET A 270 -6.93 -14.59 -15.51
CA MET A 270 -6.01 -15.74 -15.38
C MET A 270 -5.76 -16.46 -16.72
N ARG A 271 -6.74 -16.45 -17.61
CA ARG A 271 -6.62 -17.07 -18.95
C ARG A 271 -5.48 -16.48 -19.78
N LYS A 272 -5.20 -15.18 -19.63
CA LYS A 272 -4.13 -14.49 -20.35
C LYS A 272 -2.77 -15.15 -20.18
N PHE A 273 -2.50 -15.73 -19.02
CA PHE A 273 -1.25 -16.45 -18.76
C PHE A 273 -1.07 -17.66 -19.68
N ILE A 274 -2.15 -18.37 -19.99
CA ILE A 274 -2.13 -19.64 -20.77
C ILE A 274 -2.39 -19.36 -22.24
N GLU A 275 -3.45 -18.64 -22.55
CA GLU A 275 -3.91 -18.40 -23.93
C GLU A 275 -2.94 -17.53 -24.72
N ASP A 276 -2.36 -16.51 -24.09
CA ASP A 276 -1.43 -15.57 -24.72
C ASP A 276 0.05 -15.97 -24.58
N GLY A 277 0.33 -17.13 -23.98
CA GLY A 277 1.70 -17.63 -23.80
C GLY A 277 2.57 -16.75 -22.86
N LEU A 278 1.93 -15.98 -21.96
CA LEU A 278 2.61 -15.01 -21.12
C LEU A 278 3.38 -15.63 -19.94
N LEU A 279 3.13 -16.92 -19.59
CA LEU A 279 3.78 -17.61 -18.45
C LEU A 279 5.30 -17.45 -18.45
N ALA A 280 5.95 -17.83 -19.57
CA ALA A 280 7.40 -17.78 -19.66
C ALA A 280 7.93 -16.34 -19.63
N LYS A 281 7.25 -15.42 -20.30
CA LYS A 281 7.63 -14.00 -20.36
C LYS A 281 7.56 -13.34 -18.98
N VAL A 282 6.47 -13.59 -18.25
CA VAL A 282 6.30 -13.07 -16.88
C VAL A 282 7.32 -13.68 -15.94
N ALA A 283 7.49 -15.01 -15.98
CA ALA A 283 8.45 -15.68 -15.11
C ALA A 283 9.89 -15.17 -15.33
N GLU A 284 10.29 -14.97 -16.57
CA GLU A 284 11.62 -14.45 -16.91
C GLU A 284 11.79 -13.00 -16.45
N ALA A 285 10.82 -12.13 -16.74
CA ALA A 285 10.87 -10.73 -16.34
C ALA A 285 10.95 -10.58 -14.80
N LEU A 286 10.19 -11.35 -14.03
CA LEU A 286 10.21 -11.29 -12.58
C LEU A 286 11.53 -11.87 -12.01
N ARG A 287 12.13 -12.88 -12.66
CA ARG A 287 13.47 -13.37 -12.28
C ARG A 287 14.55 -12.30 -12.47
N GLN A 288 14.48 -11.53 -13.54
CA GLN A 288 15.40 -10.40 -13.79
C GLN A 288 15.28 -9.31 -12.73
N ILE A 289 14.09 -9.13 -12.14
CA ILE A 289 13.86 -8.23 -10.99
C ILE A 289 14.52 -8.76 -9.71
N GLY A 290 14.72 -10.09 -9.58
CA GLY A 290 15.35 -10.74 -8.42
C GLY A 290 14.48 -11.78 -7.71
N TYR A 291 13.32 -12.13 -8.26
CA TYR A 291 12.50 -13.22 -7.70
C TYR A 291 13.07 -14.58 -8.09
N THR A 292 13.30 -15.44 -7.11
CA THR A 292 13.77 -16.82 -7.34
C THR A 292 12.62 -17.72 -7.81
N HIS A 293 11.43 -17.48 -7.26
CA HIS A 293 10.23 -18.23 -7.58
C HIS A 293 9.11 -17.28 -7.97
N VAL A 294 8.36 -17.65 -9.00
CA VAL A 294 7.19 -16.92 -9.49
C VAL A 294 6.02 -17.88 -9.50
N THR A 295 4.95 -17.54 -8.79
CA THR A 295 3.75 -18.36 -8.63
C THR A 295 2.50 -17.55 -8.96
N LEU A 296 1.47 -18.22 -9.45
CA LEU A 296 0.14 -17.65 -9.65
C LEU A 296 -0.77 -18.17 -8.54
N ASP A 297 -1.48 -17.27 -7.87
CA ASP A 297 -2.52 -17.65 -6.91
C ASP A 297 -3.77 -18.09 -7.67
N LEU A 298 -4.14 -19.38 -7.54
CA LEU A 298 -5.27 -19.95 -8.24
C LEU A 298 -6.64 -19.40 -7.79
N GLN A 299 -6.70 -18.74 -6.66
CA GLN A 299 -7.91 -18.08 -6.17
C GLN A 299 -8.05 -16.65 -6.73
N GLY A 300 -6.99 -16.12 -7.33
CA GLY A 300 -6.94 -14.76 -7.84
C GLY A 300 -6.94 -13.69 -6.74
N TYR A 301 -7.09 -12.45 -7.19
CA TYR A 301 -7.16 -11.32 -6.26
C TYR A 301 -8.50 -11.31 -5.52
N ARG A 302 -8.43 -11.28 -4.17
CA ARG A 302 -9.59 -11.12 -3.29
C ARG A 302 -9.31 -10.01 -2.29
N ARG A 303 -10.27 -9.08 -2.20
CA ARG A 303 -10.16 -7.98 -1.25
C ARG A 303 -10.08 -8.53 0.18
N GLY A 304 -9.06 -8.09 0.96
CA GLY A 304 -8.90 -8.48 2.35
C GLY A 304 -8.17 -9.80 2.57
N SER A 305 -7.77 -10.52 1.51
CA SER A 305 -7.07 -11.83 1.64
C SER A 305 -5.81 -11.79 2.50
N ALA A 306 -5.15 -10.65 2.61
CA ALA A 306 -3.98 -10.47 3.50
C ALA A 306 -4.34 -10.52 5.00
N ASN A 307 -5.62 -10.37 5.36
CA ASN A 307 -6.11 -10.38 6.74
C ASN A 307 -6.81 -11.72 7.10
N GLU A 308 -6.91 -12.65 6.13
CA GLU A 308 -7.52 -13.96 6.39
C GLU A 308 -6.60 -14.79 7.27
N THR A 309 -7.11 -15.20 8.43
CA THR A 309 -6.44 -16.22 9.25
C THR A 309 -6.73 -17.58 8.63
N PRO A 310 -5.74 -18.47 8.44
CA PRO A 310 -6.02 -19.84 7.98
C PRO A 310 -7.05 -20.50 8.90
N ALA A 311 -8.16 -20.95 8.32
CA ALA A 311 -9.17 -21.70 9.08
C ALA A 311 -8.51 -22.97 9.65
N GLY A 312 -8.34 -23.03 10.97
CA GLY A 312 -7.83 -24.23 11.64
C GLY A 312 -6.62 -24.04 12.56
N LEU A 313 -6.18 -22.81 12.83
CA LEU A 313 -5.13 -22.50 13.83
C LEU A 313 -5.71 -21.74 15.05
N LEU A 314 -6.87 -22.13 15.54
CA LEU A 314 -7.41 -21.77 16.86
C LEU A 314 -7.38 -22.99 17.77
#